data_5adbd733ef85c4f5d2d6307517e0f4f3
#
_entry.id   5adbd733ef85c4f5d2d6307517e0f4f3
#
_cell.length_a   1.000
_cell.length_b   1.000
_cell.length_c   1.000
_cell.angle_alpha   90.00
_cell.angle_beta   90.00
_cell.angle_gamma   90.00
#
_symmetry.space_group_name_H-M   'P 1'
#
loop_
_entity.id
_entity.type
_entity.pdbx_description
1 polymer ?
#
loop_
_entity_poly.entity_id
_entity_poly.type
_entity_poly.pdbx_seq_one_letter_code
_entity_poly.pdbx_strand_id
1 'polypeptide(L)'
;MNDTFMKTKPVFPLLVSMALPNVISMLVNSLYNIVDSLFVAQINEQAMTALSLVFPIQNFVNAVAIGFGIGINALVALYRGAGDYDRADAAATHGMTLSVLHGILCTLAATAIMPGFLARFTADGTIVSMGVTYSTIVFLFATVNMASLAFEKLFQAVGRMKLTMTALISGCVCNILLDPVLIFGLGPVPAMGIAGAALATGIGQAATLVIYLVVYSTTESPVHLRRKALRPDLSLEGRLYAIGVPAILNLALPSLLVTFLNGLLAAFSESYVVVLGIYYKLQTFLYLPANGIVQGMRPLIGYNYGAKEHARVAKLYQLTLGMSAVIMAAGTVICMAASAPLIGLFSSNPDTIAIGQTALRIICLGFVVSAVSTTSSGALEGLGKGAASLVISLCRYVIFIMPLAWLLCRQLGPTGVWHAFWVTEVLSAVIAFAVYRKSVX
;
A
#
# COMPACT_ATOMS: atom_id res chain seq x y z
N MET A 1 3.23 24.81 14.68
CA MET A 1 3.56 24.71 13.26
C MET A 1 2.30 24.94 12.41
N ASN A 2 2.42 25.69 11.35
CA ASN A 2 1.28 26.14 10.55
C ASN A 2 1.10 25.24 9.32
N ASP A 3 -0.12 24.82 9.07
CA ASP A 3 -0.44 23.99 7.91
C ASP A 3 -1.20 24.76 6.81
N THR A 4 -1.33 26.07 6.94
CA THR A 4 -2.05 26.86 5.93
C THR A 4 -1.35 26.86 4.58
N PHE A 5 -0.05 26.52 4.52
CA PHE A 5 0.66 26.44 3.24
C PHE A 5 -0.04 25.47 2.29
N MET A 6 -0.80 24.52 2.82
CA MET A 6 -1.48 23.53 1.99
C MET A 6 -2.58 24.16 1.13
N LYS A 7 -3.09 25.34 1.51
CA LYS A 7 -4.10 26.04 0.71
C LYS A 7 -3.60 27.34 0.09
N THR A 8 -2.38 27.78 0.40
CA THR A 8 -1.88 29.07 -0.05
C THR A 8 -0.73 29.00 -1.05
N LYS A 9 0.12 27.98 -0.95
CA LYS A 9 1.27 27.86 -1.85
C LYS A 9 0.83 27.50 -3.26
N PRO A 10 1.60 27.89 -4.29
CA PRO A 10 1.29 27.46 -5.66
C PRO A 10 1.13 25.97 -5.77
N VAL A 11 0.15 25.53 -6.53
CA VAL A 11 -0.30 24.12 -6.50
C VAL A 11 0.77 23.17 -6.99
N PHE A 12 1.42 23.45 -8.13
CA PHE A 12 2.37 22.49 -8.68
C PHE A 12 3.60 22.30 -7.78
N PRO A 13 4.30 23.36 -7.33
CA PRO A 13 5.42 23.15 -6.41
C PRO A 13 5.00 22.49 -5.10
N LEU A 14 3.82 22.82 -4.61
CA LEU A 14 3.31 22.22 -3.38
C LEU A 14 3.09 20.71 -3.56
N LEU A 15 2.47 20.32 -4.67
CA LEU A 15 2.23 18.90 -4.96
C LEU A 15 3.55 18.14 -5.06
N VAL A 16 4.54 18.70 -5.76
CA VAL A 16 5.85 18.06 -5.88
C VAL A 16 6.51 17.93 -4.52
N SER A 17 6.42 18.96 -3.68
CA SER A 17 7.05 18.93 -2.35
C SER A 17 6.43 17.87 -1.44
N MET A 18 5.16 17.56 -1.63
CA MET A 18 4.48 16.51 -0.86
C MET A 18 4.70 15.14 -1.47
N ALA A 19 4.78 15.07 -2.80
CA ALA A 19 4.87 13.80 -3.50
C ALA A 19 6.27 13.19 -3.48
N LEU A 20 7.30 14.02 -3.65
CA LEU A 20 8.66 13.51 -3.77
C LEU A 20 9.14 12.74 -2.55
N PRO A 21 8.93 13.23 -1.31
CA PRO A 21 9.29 12.40 -0.14
C PRO A 21 8.54 11.07 -0.10
N ASN A 22 7.28 11.04 -0.52
CA ASN A 22 6.51 9.80 -0.58
C ASN A 22 7.09 8.82 -1.58
N VAL A 23 7.46 9.29 -2.76
CA VAL A 23 8.06 8.43 -3.78
C VAL A 23 9.37 7.83 -3.25
N ILE A 24 10.19 8.66 -2.61
CA ILE A 24 11.46 8.20 -2.04
C ILE A 24 11.20 7.15 -0.95
N SER A 25 10.24 7.40 -0.05
CA SER A 25 9.88 6.46 1.01
C SER A 25 9.45 5.11 0.44
N MET A 26 8.58 5.14 -0.57
CA MET A 26 8.06 3.91 -1.17
C MET A 26 9.17 3.14 -1.87
N LEU A 27 10.09 3.84 -2.54
CA LEU A 27 11.22 3.19 -3.19
C LEU A 27 12.12 2.51 -2.17
N VAL A 28 12.47 3.21 -1.10
CA VAL A 28 13.31 2.65 -0.05
C VAL A 28 12.64 1.44 0.59
N ASN A 29 11.34 1.54 0.85
CA ASN A 29 10.59 0.44 1.44
C ASN A 29 10.56 -0.79 0.52
N SER A 30 10.40 -0.58 -0.79
CA SER A 30 10.42 -1.68 -1.76
C SER A 30 11.79 -2.34 -1.83
N LEU A 31 12.85 -1.54 -1.84
CA LEU A 31 14.21 -2.07 -1.87
C LEU A 31 14.54 -2.82 -0.57
N TYR A 32 14.08 -2.28 0.56
CA TYR A 32 14.26 -2.95 1.84
C TYR A 32 13.59 -4.32 1.84
N ASN A 33 12.39 -4.43 1.31
CA ASN A 33 11.67 -5.72 1.25
C ASN A 33 12.48 -6.75 0.46
N ILE A 34 13.11 -6.33 -0.62
CA ILE A 34 13.97 -7.22 -1.42
C ILE A 34 15.16 -7.68 -0.60
N VAL A 35 15.85 -6.76 0.08
CA VAL A 35 17.03 -7.07 0.89
C VAL A 35 16.66 -8.02 2.03
N ASP A 36 15.56 -7.76 2.71
CA ASP A 36 15.08 -8.60 3.80
C ASP A 36 14.83 -10.04 3.32
N SER A 37 14.18 -10.17 2.15
CA SER A 37 13.93 -11.49 1.56
C SER A 37 15.22 -12.21 1.21
N LEU A 38 16.23 -11.48 0.72
CA LEU A 38 17.53 -12.09 0.41
C LEU A 38 18.21 -12.66 1.65
N PHE A 39 18.10 -11.94 2.78
CA PHE A 39 18.67 -12.45 4.04
C PHE A 39 17.95 -13.72 4.51
N VAL A 40 16.62 -13.74 4.42
CA VAL A 40 15.84 -14.93 4.82
C VAL A 40 16.18 -16.11 3.90
N ALA A 41 16.36 -15.84 2.61
CA ALA A 41 16.70 -16.89 1.65
C ALA A 41 18.03 -17.59 2.00
N GLN A 42 18.95 -16.86 2.65
CA GLN A 42 20.24 -17.44 3.04
C GLN A 42 20.13 -18.42 4.22
N ILE A 43 19.01 -18.41 4.95
CA ILE A 43 18.81 -19.36 6.03
C ILE A 43 18.67 -20.78 5.46
N ASN A 44 17.62 -21.01 4.70
CA ASN A 44 17.38 -22.22 3.92
C ASN A 44 16.09 -22.02 3.12
N GLU A 45 15.81 -23.02 2.29
CA GLU A 45 14.61 -22.96 1.43
C GLU A 45 13.32 -23.07 2.25
N GLN A 46 13.36 -23.81 3.35
CA GLN A 46 12.19 -23.97 4.22
C GLN A 46 11.80 -22.63 4.87
N ALA A 47 12.78 -21.81 5.24
CA ALA A 47 12.52 -20.50 5.79
C ALA A 47 11.79 -19.60 4.78
N MET A 48 12.23 -19.64 3.51
CA MET A 48 11.55 -18.88 2.46
C MET A 48 10.12 -19.36 2.24
N THR A 49 9.91 -20.65 2.28
CA THR A 49 8.57 -21.23 2.15
C THR A 49 7.67 -20.77 3.31
N ALA A 50 8.19 -20.82 4.53
CA ALA A 50 7.45 -20.37 5.70
C ALA A 50 7.07 -18.90 5.60
N LEU A 51 8.03 -18.08 5.18
CA LEU A 51 7.78 -16.63 4.98
C LEU A 51 6.67 -16.41 3.96
N SER A 52 6.72 -17.14 2.86
CA SER A 52 5.73 -17.02 1.79
C SER A 52 4.32 -17.40 2.26
N LEU A 53 4.23 -18.44 3.11
CA LEU A 53 2.94 -18.88 3.63
C LEU A 53 2.35 -17.90 4.65
N VAL A 54 3.21 -17.23 5.43
CA VAL A 54 2.76 -16.22 6.39
C VAL A 54 2.34 -14.92 5.69
N PHE A 55 2.92 -14.65 4.53
CA PHE A 55 2.78 -13.36 3.86
C PHE A 55 1.32 -12.92 3.64
N PRO A 56 0.39 -13.76 3.18
CA PRO A 56 -0.98 -13.28 2.95
C PRO A 56 -1.65 -12.70 4.19
N ILE A 57 -1.47 -13.35 5.34
CA ILE A 57 -2.05 -12.84 6.60
C ILE A 57 -1.36 -11.55 7.03
N GLN A 58 -0.03 -11.52 6.92
CA GLN A 58 0.75 -10.32 7.23
C GLN A 58 0.34 -9.15 6.34
N ASN A 59 0.14 -9.42 5.05
CA ASN A 59 -0.29 -8.42 4.10
C ASN A 59 -1.69 -7.89 4.43
N PHE A 60 -2.60 -8.76 4.85
CA PHE A 60 -3.93 -8.34 5.26
C PHE A 60 -3.88 -7.43 6.49
N VAL A 61 -3.04 -7.78 7.47
CA VAL A 61 -2.88 -6.95 8.67
C VAL A 61 -2.33 -5.57 8.28
N ASN A 62 -1.35 -5.52 7.38
CA ASN A 62 -0.83 -4.25 6.87
C ASN A 62 -1.90 -3.47 6.11
N ALA A 63 -2.75 -4.15 5.35
CA ALA A 63 -3.85 -3.48 4.64
C ALA A 63 -4.81 -2.82 5.61
N VAL A 64 -5.13 -3.50 6.72
CA VAL A 64 -5.97 -2.92 7.78
C VAL A 64 -5.32 -1.66 8.34
N ALA A 65 -4.03 -1.74 8.64
CA ALA A 65 -3.28 -0.60 9.21
C ALA A 65 -3.27 0.60 8.26
N ILE A 66 -2.91 0.37 7.01
CA ILE A 66 -2.77 1.44 6.02
C ILE A 66 -4.15 2.00 5.66
N GLY A 67 -5.12 1.13 5.42
CA GLY A 67 -6.45 1.56 5.01
C GLY A 67 -7.16 2.39 6.06
N PHE A 68 -7.10 1.95 7.31
CA PHE A 68 -7.68 2.74 8.39
C PHE A 68 -6.92 4.06 8.54
N GLY A 69 -5.60 4.04 8.36
CA GLY A 69 -4.78 5.25 8.36
C GLY A 69 -5.20 6.25 7.29
N ILE A 70 -5.62 5.76 6.12
CA ILE A 70 -6.14 6.63 5.07
C ILE A 70 -7.39 7.37 5.55
N GLY A 71 -8.24 6.70 6.33
CA GLY A 71 -9.39 7.35 6.94
C GLY A 71 -8.99 8.47 7.89
N ILE A 72 -7.99 8.23 8.73
CA ILE A 72 -7.44 9.26 9.62
C ILE A 72 -6.92 10.44 8.80
N ASN A 73 -6.12 10.15 7.79
CA ASN A 73 -5.52 11.16 6.92
C ASN A 73 -6.59 12.06 6.28
N ALA A 74 -7.63 11.45 5.73
CA ALA A 74 -8.68 12.20 5.04
C ALA A 74 -9.46 13.09 6.00
N LEU A 75 -9.90 12.56 7.14
CA LEU A 75 -10.72 13.34 8.07
C LEU A 75 -9.92 14.47 8.73
N VAL A 76 -8.68 14.19 9.13
CA VAL A 76 -7.84 15.22 9.74
C VAL A 76 -7.60 16.35 8.75
N ALA A 77 -7.25 16.02 7.50
CA ALA A 77 -7.01 17.05 6.49
C ALA A 77 -8.27 17.87 6.21
N LEU A 78 -9.42 17.20 6.07
CA LEU A 78 -10.69 17.90 5.84
C LEU A 78 -11.03 18.87 6.96
N TYR A 79 -10.94 18.40 8.20
CA TYR A 79 -11.30 19.25 9.35
C TYR A 79 -10.30 20.38 9.54
N ARG A 80 -9.00 20.11 9.33
CA ARG A 80 -8.00 21.19 9.40
C ARG A 80 -8.24 22.25 8.34
N GLY A 81 -8.55 21.83 7.12
CA GLY A 81 -8.85 22.77 6.05
C GLY A 81 -10.11 23.57 6.31
N ALA A 82 -11.10 22.96 6.94
CA ALA A 82 -12.36 23.63 7.28
C ALA A 82 -12.24 24.57 8.47
N GLY A 83 -11.10 24.55 9.17
CA GLY A 83 -10.93 25.37 10.37
C GLY A 83 -11.57 24.76 11.61
N ASP A 84 -12.05 23.53 11.51
CA ASP A 84 -12.68 22.84 12.64
C ASP A 84 -11.59 22.03 13.37
N TYR A 85 -10.77 22.76 14.12
CA TYR A 85 -9.59 22.17 14.74
C TYR A 85 -9.92 21.17 15.83
N ASP A 86 -11.04 21.38 16.55
CA ASP A 86 -11.45 20.45 17.60
C ASP A 86 -11.82 19.10 16.99
N ARG A 87 -12.52 19.10 15.86
CA ARG A 87 -12.87 17.86 15.19
C ARG A 87 -11.65 17.18 14.57
N ALA A 88 -10.68 17.95 14.08
CA ALA A 88 -9.45 17.39 13.59
C ALA A 88 -8.70 16.65 14.71
N ASP A 89 -8.62 17.29 15.89
CA ASP A 89 -7.99 16.66 17.06
C ASP A 89 -8.76 15.40 17.48
N ALA A 90 -10.09 15.45 17.45
CA ALA A 90 -10.91 14.30 17.81
C ALA A 90 -10.70 13.15 16.82
N ALA A 91 -10.65 13.45 15.52
CA ALA A 91 -10.42 12.43 14.50
C ALA A 91 -9.05 11.78 14.70
N ALA A 92 -8.03 12.58 15.00
CA ALA A 92 -6.68 12.05 15.26
C ALA A 92 -6.67 11.15 16.50
N THR A 93 -7.33 11.60 17.57
CA THR A 93 -7.34 10.86 18.84
C THR A 93 -8.10 9.54 18.71
N HIS A 94 -9.30 9.59 18.11
CA HIS A 94 -10.08 8.37 17.88
C HIS A 94 -9.37 7.43 16.91
N GLY A 95 -8.76 8.01 15.86
CA GLY A 95 -8.03 7.22 14.90
C GLY A 95 -6.85 6.48 15.51
N MET A 96 -6.06 7.17 16.34
CA MET A 96 -4.94 6.54 17.02
C MET A 96 -5.40 5.45 17.98
N THR A 97 -6.43 5.74 18.76
CA THR A 97 -6.96 4.77 19.73
C THR A 97 -7.48 3.52 19.02
N LEU A 98 -8.26 3.72 17.95
CA LEU A 98 -8.79 2.58 17.22
C LEU A 98 -7.70 1.80 16.51
N SER A 99 -6.65 2.48 16.02
CA SER A 99 -5.51 1.79 15.41
C SER A 99 -4.81 0.89 16.41
N VAL A 100 -4.60 1.37 17.64
CA VAL A 100 -4.00 0.56 18.70
C VAL A 100 -4.89 -0.64 19.01
N LEU A 101 -6.22 -0.42 19.10
CA LEU A 101 -7.16 -1.52 19.34
C LEU A 101 -7.14 -2.54 18.21
N HIS A 102 -7.08 -2.07 16.95
CA HIS A 102 -6.96 -2.98 15.80
C HIS A 102 -5.68 -3.81 15.89
N GLY A 103 -4.59 -3.18 16.33
CA GLY A 103 -3.33 -3.89 16.49
C GLY A 103 -3.41 -5.00 17.51
N ILE A 104 -4.06 -4.72 18.66
CA ILE A 104 -4.25 -5.73 19.70
C ILE A 104 -5.11 -6.87 19.18
N LEU A 105 -6.21 -6.55 18.51
CA LEU A 105 -7.11 -7.56 17.95
C LEU A 105 -6.40 -8.40 16.88
N CYS A 106 -5.58 -7.77 16.04
CA CYS A 106 -4.82 -8.49 15.01
C CYS A 106 -3.79 -9.42 15.63
N THR A 107 -3.13 -8.98 16.71
CA THR A 107 -2.20 -9.86 17.41
C THR A 107 -2.92 -11.10 17.92
N LEU A 108 -4.05 -10.90 18.61
CA LEU A 108 -4.80 -12.02 19.18
C LEU A 108 -5.33 -12.95 18.09
N ALA A 109 -5.97 -12.38 17.08
CA ALA A 109 -6.60 -13.18 16.01
C ALA A 109 -5.55 -13.87 15.15
N ALA A 110 -4.53 -13.17 14.73
CA ALA A 110 -3.54 -13.75 13.82
C ALA A 110 -2.71 -14.82 14.49
N THR A 111 -2.29 -14.60 15.75
CA THR A 111 -1.52 -15.63 16.46
C THR A 111 -2.36 -16.87 16.73
N ALA A 112 -3.67 -16.71 16.94
CA ALA A 112 -4.56 -17.84 17.14
C ALA A 112 -4.78 -18.63 15.84
N ILE A 113 -4.86 -17.93 14.71
CA ILE A 113 -5.21 -18.53 13.41
C ILE A 113 -4.01 -19.21 12.75
N MET A 114 -2.79 -18.67 12.93
CA MET A 114 -1.64 -19.08 12.12
C MET A 114 -1.28 -20.56 12.20
N PRO A 115 -1.26 -21.20 13.39
CA PRO A 115 -0.88 -22.63 13.39
C PRO A 115 -1.80 -23.49 12.53
N GLY A 116 -3.11 -23.31 12.65
CA GLY A 116 -4.08 -24.05 11.84
C GLY A 116 -3.99 -23.70 10.36
N PHE A 117 -3.80 -22.40 10.06
CA PHE A 117 -3.65 -21.95 8.69
C PHE A 117 -2.44 -22.60 8.00
N LEU A 118 -1.29 -22.58 8.66
CA LEU A 118 -0.07 -23.16 8.09
C LEU A 118 -0.19 -24.67 7.92
N ALA A 119 -0.82 -25.34 8.89
CA ALA A 119 -0.99 -26.80 8.81
C ALA A 119 -1.85 -27.21 7.60
N ARG A 120 -2.73 -26.33 7.13
CA ARG A 120 -3.55 -26.61 5.96
C ARG A 120 -2.76 -26.57 4.64
N PHE A 121 -1.66 -25.80 4.60
CA PHE A 121 -0.93 -25.58 3.37
C PHE A 121 0.33 -26.42 3.24
N THR A 122 0.80 -27.01 4.33
CA THR A 122 1.98 -27.87 4.29
C THR A 122 1.91 -28.94 5.36
N ALA A 123 2.42 -30.13 5.02
CA ALA A 123 2.57 -31.22 5.96
C ALA A 123 3.95 -31.21 6.62
N ASP A 124 4.87 -30.36 6.14
CA ASP A 124 6.22 -30.28 6.68
C ASP A 124 6.20 -29.58 8.03
N GLY A 125 6.45 -30.33 9.10
CA GLY A 125 6.44 -29.78 10.45
C GLY A 125 7.47 -28.71 10.70
N THR A 126 8.61 -28.78 10.00
CA THR A 126 9.63 -27.74 10.12
C THR A 126 9.13 -26.40 9.57
N ILE A 127 8.47 -26.43 8.40
CA ILE A 127 7.92 -25.22 7.79
C ILE A 127 6.83 -24.64 8.67
N VAL A 128 5.93 -25.48 9.22
CA VAL A 128 4.89 -25.03 10.14
C VAL A 128 5.51 -24.37 11.37
N SER A 129 6.53 -25.01 11.95
CA SER A 129 7.21 -24.49 13.14
C SER A 129 7.87 -23.14 12.86
N MET A 130 8.57 -23.04 11.74
CA MET A 130 9.23 -21.77 11.36
C MET A 130 8.21 -20.67 11.10
N GLY A 131 7.11 -21.02 10.43
CA GLY A 131 6.03 -20.05 10.14
C GLY A 131 5.36 -19.56 11.40
N VAL A 132 5.10 -20.46 12.36
CA VAL A 132 4.50 -20.07 13.64
C VAL A 132 5.44 -19.16 14.42
N THR A 133 6.74 -19.52 14.45
CA THR A 133 7.74 -18.69 15.14
C THR A 133 7.79 -17.28 14.53
N TYR A 134 7.91 -17.21 13.21
CA TYR A 134 8.01 -15.95 12.50
C TYR A 134 6.74 -15.10 12.71
N SER A 135 5.58 -15.70 12.49
CA SER A 135 4.32 -14.96 12.55
C SER A 135 3.98 -14.50 13.97
N THR A 136 4.29 -15.33 14.97
CA THR A 136 4.04 -14.94 16.37
C THR A 136 4.82 -13.67 16.71
N ILE A 137 6.09 -13.62 16.33
CA ILE A 137 6.92 -12.45 16.63
C ILE A 137 6.42 -11.24 15.83
N VAL A 138 6.17 -11.42 14.52
CA VAL A 138 5.70 -10.32 13.67
C VAL A 138 4.38 -9.75 14.19
N PHE A 139 3.44 -10.62 14.57
CA PHE A 139 2.11 -10.15 15.01
C PHE A 139 2.13 -9.61 16.44
N LEU A 140 3.13 -9.96 17.25
CA LEU A 140 3.31 -9.27 18.54
C LEU A 140 3.62 -7.78 18.33
N PHE A 141 4.26 -7.44 17.21
CA PHE A 141 4.55 -6.05 16.87
C PHE A 141 3.42 -5.39 16.06
N ALA A 142 2.28 -6.07 15.88
CA ALA A 142 1.19 -5.49 15.07
C ALA A 142 0.69 -4.17 15.66
N THR A 143 0.58 -4.08 16.98
CA THR A 143 0.16 -2.83 17.63
C THR A 143 1.17 -1.71 17.37
N VAL A 144 2.46 -2.02 17.49
CA VAL A 144 3.53 -1.06 17.21
C VAL A 144 3.43 -0.58 15.75
N ASN A 145 3.27 -1.50 14.83
CA ASN A 145 3.18 -1.17 13.41
C ASN A 145 1.95 -0.33 13.10
N MET A 146 0.80 -0.68 13.67
CA MET A 146 -0.42 0.08 13.44
C MET A 146 -0.36 1.48 14.03
N ALA A 147 0.24 1.62 15.22
CA ALA A 147 0.44 2.94 15.82
C ALA A 147 1.40 3.78 14.95
N SER A 148 2.45 3.16 14.46
CA SER A 148 3.42 3.83 13.59
C SER A 148 2.77 4.32 12.30
N LEU A 149 1.98 3.46 11.65
CA LEU A 149 1.30 3.83 10.41
C LEU A 149 0.23 4.90 10.65
N ALA A 150 -0.46 4.85 11.80
CA ALA A 150 -1.42 5.89 12.15
C ALA A 150 -0.74 7.25 12.31
N PHE A 151 0.42 7.30 12.98
CA PHE A 151 1.20 8.54 13.07
C PHE A 151 1.67 9.00 11.69
N GLU A 152 2.10 8.08 10.86
CA GLU A 152 2.52 8.43 9.49
C GLU A 152 1.39 9.15 8.75
N LYS A 153 0.20 8.58 8.78
CA LYS A 153 -0.95 9.18 8.09
C LYS A 153 -1.37 10.49 8.73
N LEU A 154 -1.25 10.59 10.04
CA LEU A 154 -1.56 11.82 10.75
C LEU A 154 -0.59 12.95 10.35
N PHE A 155 0.71 12.68 10.38
CA PHE A 155 1.70 13.69 9.99
C PHE A 155 1.59 14.06 8.51
N GLN A 156 1.26 13.09 7.66
CA GLN A 156 1.03 13.38 6.24
C GLN A 156 -0.19 14.28 6.05
N ALA A 157 -1.22 14.12 6.89
CA ALA A 157 -2.43 14.93 6.81
C ALA A 157 -2.16 16.41 7.08
N VAL A 158 -1.13 16.71 7.85
CA VAL A 158 -0.74 18.10 8.14
C VAL A 158 0.48 18.54 7.32
N GLY A 159 0.83 17.78 6.30
CA GLY A 159 1.84 18.18 5.33
C GLY A 159 3.28 17.89 5.69
N ARG A 160 3.53 17.08 6.72
CA ARG A 160 4.90 16.80 7.19
C ARG A 160 5.47 15.55 6.51
N MET A 161 5.59 15.62 5.20
CA MET A 161 6.03 14.48 4.40
C MET A 161 7.50 14.13 4.60
N LYS A 162 8.37 15.13 4.81
CA LYS A 162 9.79 14.86 5.05
C LYS A 162 10.01 14.10 6.35
N LEU A 163 9.19 14.41 7.36
CA LEU A 163 9.26 13.69 8.63
C LEU A 163 8.92 12.22 8.45
N THR A 164 7.82 11.94 7.74
CA THR A 164 7.41 10.54 7.53
C THR A 164 8.42 9.78 6.66
N MET A 165 8.99 10.47 5.67
CA MET A 165 10.07 9.88 4.87
C MET A 165 11.26 9.49 5.75
N THR A 166 11.71 10.42 6.59
CA THR A 166 12.87 10.20 7.45
C THR A 166 12.60 9.06 8.43
N ALA A 167 11.41 9.04 9.04
CA ALA A 167 11.06 8.01 10.01
C ALA A 167 11.01 6.62 9.36
N LEU A 168 10.39 6.53 8.18
CA LEU A 168 10.30 5.25 7.48
C LEU A 168 11.67 4.75 7.04
N ILE A 169 12.48 5.63 6.48
CA ILE A 169 13.83 5.25 6.03
C ILE A 169 14.67 4.80 7.23
N SER A 170 14.58 5.50 8.36
CA SER A 170 15.30 5.11 9.58
C SER A 170 14.90 3.71 10.03
N GLY A 171 13.61 3.41 10.01
CA GLY A 171 13.14 2.08 10.38
C GLY A 171 13.64 1.00 9.43
N CYS A 172 13.64 1.29 8.13
CA CYS A 172 14.13 0.34 7.11
C CYS A 172 15.63 0.09 7.29
N VAL A 173 16.41 1.15 7.52
CA VAL A 173 17.86 1.02 7.75
C VAL A 173 18.13 0.20 9.01
N CYS A 174 17.41 0.48 10.07
CA CYS A 174 17.54 -0.27 11.33
C CYS A 174 17.27 -1.76 11.07
N ASN A 175 16.21 -2.07 10.34
CA ASN A 175 15.84 -3.45 10.01
C ASN A 175 16.93 -4.14 9.19
N ILE A 176 17.45 -3.46 8.16
CA ILE A 176 18.47 -4.01 7.27
C ILE A 176 19.76 -4.30 8.06
N LEU A 177 20.14 -3.40 8.96
CA LEU A 177 21.36 -3.59 9.76
C LEU A 177 21.17 -4.72 10.76
N LEU A 178 19.99 -4.87 11.35
CA LEU A 178 19.72 -5.91 12.34
C LEU A 178 19.51 -7.29 11.72
N ASP A 179 19.06 -7.38 10.49
CA ASP A 179 18.79 -8.66 9.85
C ASP A 179 19.99 -9.62 9.95
N PRO A 180 21.18 -9.28 9.44
CA PRO A 180 22.30 -10.23 9.55
C PRO A 180 22.74 -10.48 10.98
N VAL A 181 22.66 -9.48 11.85
CA VAL A 181 23.07 -9.64 13.25
C VAL A 181 22.16 -10.64 13.97
N LEU A 182 20.85 -10.53 13.78
CA LEU A 182 19.89 -11.38 14.49
C LEU A 182 19.69 -12.73 13.81
N ILE A 183 19.74 -12.76 12.48
CA ILE A 183 19.54 -14.01 11.74
C ILE A 183 20.75 -14.93 11.92
N PHE A 184 21.95 -14.40 11.71
CA PHE A 184 23.18 -15.21 11.66
C PHE A 184 24.02 -15.13 12.93
N GLY A 185 23.76 -14.16 13.78
CA GLY A 185 24.51 -13.96 15.02
C GLY A 185 25.76 -13.14 14.80
N LEU A 186 26.16 -12.39 15.82
CA LEU A 186 27.37 -11.57 15.81
C LEU A 186 27.82 -11.33 17.23
N GLY A 187 29.05 -11.72 17.54
CA GLY A 187 29.59 -11.54 18.88
C GLY A 187 28.73 -12.20 19.94
N PRO A 188 28.29 -11.46 20.96
CA PRO A 188 27.46 -12.05 22.03
C PRO A 188 26.03 -12.37 21.59
N VAL A 189 25.59 -11.89 20.42
CA VAL A 189 24.24 -12.14 19.92
C VAL A 189 24.19 -13.51 19.28
N PRO A 190 23.33 -14.43 19.76
CA PRO A 190 23.22 -15.74 19.13
C PRO A 190 22.44 -15.67 17.83
N ALA A 191 22.69 -16.62 16.93
CA ALA A 191 21.94 -16.74 15.70
C ALA A 191 20.50 -17.15 16.01
N MET A 192 19.54 -16.41 15.49
CA MET A 192 18.12 -16.65 15.75
C MET A 192 17.36 -17.19 14.52
N GLY A 193 17.99 -17.17 13.35
CA GLY A 193 17.34 -17.65 12.15
C GLY A 193 16.12 -16.81 11.79
N ILE A 194 15.01 -17.49 11.44
CA ILE A 194 13.80 -16.78 11.00
C ILE A 194 13.19 -15.95 12.14
N ALA A 195 13.38 -16.36 13.39
CA ALA A 195 12.95 -15.53 14.52
C ALA A 195 13.70 -14.20 14.54
N GLY A 196 14.98 -14.22 14.16
CA GLY A 196 15.77 -12.99 14.03
C GLY A 196 15.26 -12.07 12.96
N ALA A 197 14.82 -12.62 11.83
CA ALA A 197 14.22 -11.82 10.74
C ALA A 197 12.95 -11.12 11.24
N ALA A 198 12.09 -11.84 11.94
CA ALA A 198 10.85 -11.29 12.49
C ALA A 198 11.14 -10.19 13.52
N LEU A 199 12.10 -10.45 14.39
CA LEU A 199 12.47 -9.49 15.43
C LEU A 199 13.08 -8.22 14.82
N ALA A 200 13.92 -8.36 13.79
CA ALA A 200 14.51 -7.22 13.11
C ALA A 200 13.42 -6.33 12.49
N THR A 201 12.41 -6.96 11.88
CA THR A 201 11.27 -6.23 11.32
C THR A 201 10.53 -5.46 12.41
N GLY A 202 10.25 -6.13 13.55
CA GLY A 202 9.56 -5.49 14.65
C GLY A 202 10.35 -4.34 15.26
N ILE A 203 11.64 -4.51 15.42
CA ILE A 203 12.50 -3.45 15.97
C ILE A 203 12.55 -2.26 15.03
N GLY A 204 12.59 -2.50 13.70
CA GLY A 204 12.53 -1.43 12.72
C GLY A 204 11.23 -0.63 12.80
N GLN A 205 10.11 -1.33 12.97
CA GLN A 205 8.81 -0.68 13.16
C GLN A 205 8.79 0.12 14.47
N ALA A 206 9.37 -0.43 15.52
CA ALA A 206 9.46 0.27 16.80
C ALA A 206 10.33 1.51 16.69
N ALA A 207 11.43 1.46 15.94
CA ALA A 207 12.29 2.62 15.72
C ALA A 207 11.52 3.74 15.03
N THR A 208 10.73 3.41 14.02
CA THR A 208 9.89 4.38 13.33
C THR A 208 8.90 5.02 14.31
N LEU A 209 8.24 4.21 15.12
CA LEU A 209 7.28 4.70 16.11
C LEU A 209 7.95 5.62 17.13
N VAL A 210 9.14 5.25 17.61
CA VAL A 210 9.88 6.08 18.57
C VAL A 210 10.18 7.45 17.95
N ILE A 211 10.60 7.49 16.70
CA ILE A 211 10.85 8.78 16.02
C ILE A 211 9.58 9.63 16.02
N TYR A 212 8.43 9.03 15.67
CA TYR A 212 7.17 9.77 15.65
C TYR A 212 6.81 10.28 17.05
N LEU A 213 6.97 9.45 18.08
CA LEU A 213 6.67 9.85 19.46
C LEU A 213 7.57 10.97 19.94
N VAL A 214 8.88 10.89 19.63
CA VAL A 214 9.83 11.93 20.01
C VAL A 214 9.48 13.25 19.33
N VAL A 215 9.22 13.21 18.02
CA VAL A 215 8.87 14.44 17.27
C VAL A 215 7.55 15.01 17.77
N TYR A 216 6.55 14.16 18.00
CA TYR A 216 5.26 14.63 18.49
C TYR A 216 5.41 15.32 19.86
N SER A 217 6.26 14.75 20.75
CA SER A 217 6.45 15.27 22.11
C SER A 217 7.29 16.53 22.15
N THR A 218 8.28 16.68 21.26
CA THR A 218 9.29 17.74 21.34
C THR A 218 9.04 18.91 20.40
N THR A 219 8.17 18.75 19.41
CA THR A 219 7.85 19.83 18.47
C THR A 219 6.38 20.16 18.52
N GLU A 220 6.04 21.37 18.05
CA GLU A 220 4.64 21.79 17.96
C GLU A 220 3.98 21.11 16.76
N SER A 221 2.83 20.49 17.00
CA SER A 221 2.05 19.86 15.95
C SER A 221 0.75 20.64 15.75
N PRO A 222 0.28 20.80 14.49
CA PRO A 222 -1.03 21.41 14.27
C PRO A 222 -2.17 20.60 14.85
N VAL A 223 -1.99 19.30 15.01
CA VAL A 223 -3.02 18.39 15.52
C VAL A 223 -2.53 17.80 16.84
N HIS A 224 -3.43 17.73 17.81
CA HIS A 224 -3.12 17.24 19.16
C HIS A 224 -3.99 16.05 19.50
N LEU A 225 -3.37 15.04 20.13
CA LEU A 225 -4.10 13.91 20.71
C LEU A 225 -4.55 14.35 22.09
N ARG A 226 -5.86 14.36 22.33
CA ARG A 226 -6.42 14.94 23.56
C ARG A 226 -7.25 13.91 24.31
N ARG A 227 -7.07 13.84 25.62
CA ARG A 227 -7.89 13.00 26.47
C ARG A 227 -9.37 13.34 26.39
N LYS A 228 -9.68 14.63 26.30
CA LYS A 228 -11.08 15.08 26.18
C LYS A 228 -11.77 14.51 24.97
N ALA A 229 -11.00 14.27 23.89
CA ALA A 229 -11.55 13.75 22.65
C ALA A 229 -11.84 12.25 22.70
N LEU A 230 -11.42 11.55 23.76
CA LEU A 230 -11.65 10.12 23.89
C LEU A 230 -13.10 9.74 24.18
N ARG A 231 -13.97 10.70 24.41
CA ARG A 231 -15.39 10.42 24.59
C ARG A 231 -15.94 9.68 23.39
N PRO A 232 -16.71 8.60 23.60
CA PRO A 232 -17.29 7.89 22.46
C PRO A 232 -18.09 8.83 21.56
N ASP A 233 -17.85 8.75 20.27
CA ASP A 233 -18.52 9.57 19.27
C ASP A 233 -18.77 8.65 18.07
N LEU A 234 -19.93 8.03 18.04
CA LEU A 234 -20.26 7.06 17.00
C LEU A 234 -20.32 7.70 15.62
N SER A 235 -20.72 8.99 15.55
CA SER A 235 -20.74 9.69 14.27
C SER A 235 -19.33 9.83 13.68
N LEU A 236 -18.36 10.26 14.51
CA LEU A 236 -16.99 10.41 14.09
C LEU A 236 -16.33 9.08 13.75
N GLU A 237 -16.55 8.09 14.62
CA GLU A 237 -16.00 6.75 14.38
C GLU A 237 -16.59 6.13 13.13
N GLY A 238 -17.91 6.36 12.91
CA GLY A 238 -18.55 5.91 11.69
C GLY A 238 -17.94 6.52 10.44
N ARG A 239 -17.57 7.80 10.50
CA ARG A 239 -16.91 8.46 9.37
C ARG A 239 -15.51 7.89 9.13
N LEU A 240 -14.77 7.59 10.20
CA LEU A 240 -13.46 6.96 10.06
C LEU A 240 -13.56 5.61 9.36
N TYR A 241 -14.52 4.79 9.77
CA TYR A 241 -14.70 3.48 9.13
C TYR A 241 -15.32 3.59 7.74
N ALA A 242 -16.14 4.60 7.49
CA ALA A 242 -16.73 4.80 6.17
C ALA A 242 -15.65 5.10 5.11
N ILE A 243 -14.53 5.66 5.52
CA ILE A 243 -13.39 5.86 4.62
C ILE A 243 -12.40 4.70 4.75
N GLY A 244 -12.14 4.26 5.98
CA GLY A 244 -11.13 3.26 6.26
C GLY A 244 -11.46 1.88 5.72
N VAL A 245 -12.70 1.41 5.88
CA VAL A 245 -13.07 0.08 5.40
C VAL A 245 -12.98 0.00 3.88
N PRO A 246 -13.53 0.95 3.10
CA PRO A 246 -13.28 0.92 1.66
C PRO A 246 -11.80 0.97 1.29
N ALA A 247 -10.99 1.74 2.02
CA ALA A 247 -9.56 1.80 1.74
C ALA A 247 -8.88 0.46 2.02
N ILE A 248 -9.28 -0.23 3.09
CA ILE A 248 -8.78 -1.58 3.38
C ILE A 248 -9.12 -2.52 2.23
N LEU A 249 -10.37 -2.47 1.76
CA LEU A 249 -10.80 -3.32 0.65
C LEU A 249 -10.06 -2.98 -0.64
N ASN A 250 -9.81 -1.69 -0.91
CA ASN A 250 -9.02 -1.27 -2.06
C ASN A 250 -7.64 -1.92 -2.06
N LEU A 251 -7.04 -2.04 -0.87
CA LEU A 251 -5.71 -2.63 -0.74
C LEU A 251 -5.74 -4.16 -0.79
N ALA A 252 -6.85 -4.77 -0.42
CA ALA A 252 -6.99 -6.23 -0.37
C ALA A 252 -7.46 -6.84 -1.68
N LEU A 253 -8.24 -6.11 -2.48
CA LEU A 253 -8.82 -6.65 -3.71
C LEU A 253 -7.78 -7.15 -4.73
N PRO A 254 -6.63 -6.49 -4.92
CA PRO A 254 -5.64 -7.03 -5.85
C PRO A 254 -5.21 -8.46 -5.56
N SER A 255 -5.13 -8.85 -4.29
CA SER A 255 -4.77 -10.24 -3.94
C SER A 255 -5.82 -11.23 -4.40
N LEU A 256 -7.10 -10.86 -4.27
CA LEU A 256 -8.18 -11.69 -4.76
C LEU A 256 -8.08 -11.88 -6.27
N LEU A 257 -7.78 -10.81 -7.00
CA LEU A 257 -7.61 -10.87 -8.44
C LEU A 257 -6.47 -11.79 -8.84
N VAL A 258 -5.33 -11.69 -8.15
CA VAL A 258 -4.17 -12.54 -8.46
C VAL A 258 -4.54 -14.02 -8.30
N THR A 259 -5.25 -14.36 -7.23
CA THR A 259 -5.70 -15.74 -7.00
C THR A 259 -6.59 -16.22 -8.14
N PHE A 260 -7.54 -15.39 -8.57
CA PHE A 260 -8.44 -15.73 -9.67
C PHE A 260 -7.66 -15.95 -10.98
N LEU A 261 -6.75 -15.03 -11.30
CA LEU A 261 -5.99 -15.12 -12.55
C LEU A 261 -5.05 -16.30 -12.55
N ASN A 262 -4.45 -16.62 -11.40
CA ASN A 262 -3.61 -17.82 -11.27
C ASN A 262 -4.41 -19.07 -11.61
N GLY A 263 -5.65 -19.13 -11.16
CA GLY A 263 -6.53 -20.26 -11.47
C GLY A 263 -6.78 -20.43 -12.95
N LEU A 264 -6.97 -19.31 -13.66
CA LEU A 264 -7.18 -19.36 -15.11
C LEU A 264 -5.90 -19.79 -15.84
N LEU A 265 -4.76 -19.25 -15.44
CA LEU A 265 -3.49 -19.47 -16.15
C LEU A 265 -2.89 -20.84 -15.85
N ALA A 266 -3.12 -21.39 -14.67
CA ALA A 266 -2.59 -22.68 -14.28
C ALA A 266 -3.11 -23.80 -15.18
N ALA A 267 -4.29 -23.63 -15.77
CA ALA A 267 -4.85 -24.61 -16.69
C ALA A 267 -4.02 -24.78 -17.96
N PHE A 268 -3.18 -23.80 -18.29
CA PHE A 268 -2.36 -23.85 -19.51
C PHE A 268 -0.97 -24.35 -19.24
N SER A 269 -0.23 -23.71 -18.34
CA SER A 269 1.04 -24.20 -17.86
C SER A 269 1.50 -23.36 -16.68
N GLU A 270 2.48 -23.89 -15.95
CA GLU A 270 3.08 -23.21 -14.82
C GLU A 270 3.81 -21.93 -15.25
N SER A 271 4.34 -21.92 -16.47
CA SER A 271 5.06 -20.73 -16.97
C SER A 271 4.18 -19.49 -17.00
N TYR A 272 2.90 -19.64 -17.32
CA TYR A 272 1.98 -18.49 -17.32
C TYR A 272 1.76 -17.94 -15.93
N VAL A 273 1.67 -18.82 -14.92
CA VAL A 273 1.54 -18.41 -13.53
C VAL A 273 2.81 -17.66 -13.08
N VAL A 274 3.98 -18.19 -13.47
CA VAL A 274 5.26 -17.54 -13.16
C VAL A 274 5.32 -16.14 -13.77
N VAL A 275 4.89 -16.02 -15.03
CA VAL A 275 4.88 -14.72 -15.73
C VAL A 275 3.97 -13.72 -15.02
N LEU A 276 2.80 -14.15 -14.57
CA LEU A 276 1.91 -13.25 -13.83
C LEU A 276 2.58 -12.76 -12.54
N GLY A 277 3.25 -13.65 -11.82
CA GLY A 277 3.98 -13.27 -10.61
C GLY A 277 5.08 -12.26 -10.90
N ILE A 278 5.83 -12.48 -11.97
CA ILE A 278 6.90 -11.55 -12.39
C ILE A 278 6.28 -10.19 -12.73
N TYR A 279 5.17 -10.20 -13.48
CA TYR A 279 4.49 -8.95 -13.83
C TYR A 279 4.12 -8.14 -12.58
N TYR A 280 3.56 -8.79 -11.56
CA TYR A 280 3.14 -8.04 -10.37
C TYR A 280 4.33 -7.49 -9.59
N LYS A 281 5.48 -8.16 -9.61
CA LYS A 281 6.70 -7.60 -9.04
C LYS A 281 7.15 -6.37 -9.81
N LEU A 282 7.16 -6.45 -11.13
CA LEU A 282 7.51 -5.31 -11.99
C LEU A 282 6.50 -4.17 -11.82
N GLN A 283 5.22 -4.49 -11.71
CA GLN A 283 4.17 -3.49 -11.54
C GLN A 283 4.40 -2.64 -10.30
N THR A 284 4.88 -3.25 -9.22
CA THR A 284 5.17 -2.53 -7.99
C THR A 284 6.10 -1.35 -8.27
N PHE A 285 7.16 -1.58 -9.05
CA PHE A 285 8.13 -0.53 -9.37
C PHE A 285 7.64 0.41 -10.46
N LEU A 286 6.92 -0.12 -11.45
CA LEU A 286 6.43 0.72 -12.55
C LEU A 286 5.39 1.73 -12.09
N TYR A 287 4.52 1.33 -11.18
CA TYR A 287 3.47 2.20 -10.64
C TYR A 287 3.93 3.05 -9.46
N LEU A 288 5.11 2.77 -8.90
CA LEU A 288 5.56 3.38 -7.65
C LEU A 288 5.57 4.91 -7.70
N PRO A 289 6.17 5.56 -8.72
CA PRO A 289 6.16 7.03 -8.72
C PRO A 289 4.75 7.60 -8.81
N ALA A 290 3.88 7.00 -9.62
CA ALA A 290 2.51 7.49 -9.75
C ALA A 290 1.75 7.34 -8.43
N ASN A 291 1.90 6.20 -7.76
CA ASN A 291 1.25 5.98 -6.48
C ASN A 291 1.75 6.96 -5.41
N GLY A 292 3.05 7.27 -5.43
CA GLY A 292 3.61 8.25 -4.51
C GLY A 292 3.03 9.64 -4.70
N ILE A 293 2.82 10.03 -5.96
CA ILE A 293 2.21 11.33 -6.27
C ILE A 293 0.76 11.36 -5.78
N VAL A 294 0.02 10.29 -6.01
CA VAL A 294 -1.37 10.20 -5.55
C VAL A 294 -1.44 10.31 -4.02
N GLN A 295 -0.53 9.64 -3.32
CA GLN A 295 -0.52 9.72 -1.86
C GLN A 295 -0.17 11.13 -1.36
N GLY A 296 0.70 11.84 -2.08
CA GLY A 296 1.00 13.22 -1.75
C GLY A 296 -0.17 14.16 -2.03
N MET A 297 -0.92 13.87 -3.07
CA MET A 297 -2.11 14.65 -3.43
C MET A 297 -3.24 14.50 -2.40
N ARG A 298 -3.38 13.31 -1.83
CA ARG A 298 -4.56 12.98 -1.01
C ARG A 298 -4.80 13.97 0.13
N PRO A 299 -3.84 14.27 1.01
CA PRO A 299 -4.10 15.25 2.07
C PRO A 299 -4.29 16.66 1.52
N LEU A 300 -3.63 17.03 0.41
CA LEU A 300 -3.82 18.34 -0.19
C LEU A 300 -5.24 18.52 -0.71
N ILE A 301 -5.77 17.50 -1.37
CA ILE A 301 -7.14 17.54 -1.87
C ILE A 301 -8.12 17.65 -0.70
N GLY A 302 -7.92 16.88 0.35
CA GLY A 302 -8.79 16.94 1.53
C GLY A 302 -8.76 18.30 2.20
N TYR A 303 -7.56 18.81 2.42
CA TYR A 303 -7.40 20.12 3.07
C TYR A 303 -8.07 21.24 2.26
N ASN A 304 -7.81 21.28 0.95
CA ASN A 304 -8.36 22.34 0.11
C ASN A 304 -9.87 22.19 -0.06
N TYR A 305 -10.38 20.97 -0.09
CA TYR A 305 -11.83 20.75 -0.14
C TYR A 305 -12.49 21.25 1.14
N GLY A 306 -11.89 20.94 2.29
CA GLY A 306 -12.38 21.45 3.58
C GLY A 306 -12.34 22.96 3.67
N ALA A 307 -11.32 23.57 3.07
CA ALA A 307 -11.17 25.03 3.02
C ALA A 307 -12.06 25.69 1.95
N LYS A 308 -12.83 24.90 1.22
CA LYS A 308 -13.71 25.36 0.13
C LYS A 308 -12.94 26.01 -1.02
N GLU A 309 -11.69 25.59 -1.21
CA GLU A 309 -10.84 26.03 -2.31
C GLU A 309 -11.03 25.09 -3.50
N HIS A 310 -12.20 25.13 -4.11
CA HIS A 310 -12.59 24.15 -5.13
C HIS A 310 -11.74 24.25 -6.40
N ALA A 311 -11.29 25.44 -6.74
CA ALA A 311 -10.40 25.61 -7.90
C ALA A 311 -9.07 24.88 -7.68
N ARG A 312 -8.56 24.92 -6.44
CA ARG A 312 -7.32 24.23 -6.12
C ARG A 312 -7.52 22.70 -6.11
N VAL A 313 -8.68 22.24 -5.64
CA VAL A 313 -9.03 20.80 -5.70
C VAL A 313 -8.99 20.33 -7.16
N ALA A 314 -9.63 21.06 -8.06
CA ALA A 314 -9.64 20.73 -9.48
C ALA A 314 -8.23 20.70 -10.07
N LYS A 315 -7.43 21.70 -9.72
CA LYS A 315 -6.05 21.79 -10.24
C LYS A 315 -5.17 20.66 -9.71
N LEU A 316 -5.32 20.32 -8.43
CA LEU A 316 -4.59 19.18 -7.84
C LEU A 316 -4.92 17.88 -8.57
N TYR A 317 -6.20 17.66 -8.84
CA TYR A 317 -6.62 16.47 -9.56
C TYR A 317 -6.01 16.45 -10.96
N GLN A 318 -6.12 17.56 -11.69
CA GLN A 318 -5.62 17.66 -13.06
C GLN A 318 -4.10 17.46 -13.13
N LEU A 319 -3.35 18.08 -12.23
CA LEU A 319 -1.90 17.96 -12.21
C LEU A 319 -1.46 16.54 -11.84
N THR A 320 -2.12 15.94 -10.86
CA THR A 320 -1.80 14.58 -10.46
C THR A 320 -2.09 13.61 -11.60
N LEU A 321 -3.24 13.78 -12.26
CA LEU A 321 -3.60 12.96 -13.40
C LEU A 321 -2.58 13.10 -14.52
N GLY A 322 -2.18 14.33 -14.83
CA GLY A 322 -1.19 14.58 -15.88
C GLY A 322 0.17 13.99 -15.57
N MET A 323 0.65 14.20 -14.35
CA MET A 323 1.94 13.64 -13.93
C MET A 323 1.92 12.12 -13.93
N SER A 324 0.84 11.53 -13.42
CA SER A 324 0.71 10.07 -13.41
C SER A 324 0.65 9.52 -14.82
N ALA A 325 -0.07 10.19 -15.74
CA ALA A 325 -0.16 9.76 -17.12
C ALA A 325 1.23 9.79 -17.80
N VAL A 326 2.02 10.83 -17.53
CA VAL A 326 3.38 10.93 -18.09
C VAL A 326 4.26 9.79 -17.56
N ILE A 327 4.18 9.52 -16.26
CA ILE A 327 4.95 8.43 -15.65
C ILE A 327 4.54 7.09 -16.25
N MET A 328 3.23 6.87 -16.41
CA MET A 328 2.76 5.61 -16.96
C MET A 328 3.06 5.49 -18.46
N ALA A 329 3.15 6.62 -19.18
CA ALA A 329 3.62 6.61 -20.56
C ALA A 329 5.08 6.17 -20.64
N ALA A 330 5.91 6.66 -19.71
CA ALA A 330 7.30 6.21 -19.62
C ALA A 330 7.36 4.71 -19.31
N GLY A 331 6.50 4.24 -18.42
CA GLY A 331 6.40 2.81 -18.11
C GLY A 331 6.01 1.99 -19.33
N THR A 332 5.09 2.50 -20.14
CA THR A 332 4.68 1.84 -21.39
C THR A 332 5.85 1.71 -22.35
N VAL A 333 6.61 2.81 -22.53
CA VAL A 333 7.77 2.81 -23.42
C VAL A 333 8.81 1.79 -22.91
N ILE A 334 9.07 1.77 -21.62
CA ILE A 334 10.02 0.81 -21.02
C ILE A 334 9.56 -0.61 -21.27
N CYS A 335 8.28 -0.90 -21.05
CA CYS A 335 7.76 -2.26 -21.25
C CYS A 335 7.76 -2.68 -22.70
N MET A 336 7.52 -1.73 -23.63
CA MET A 336 7.57 -2.05 -25.07
C MET A 336 9.00 -2.28 -25.53
N ALA A 337 9.94 -1.45 -25.08
CA ALA A 337 11.32 -1.49 -25.56
C ALA A 337 12.16 -2.55 -24.84
N ALA A 338 11.88 -2.82 -23.57
CA ALA A 338 12.73 -3.66 -22.73
C ALA A 338 11.97 -4.81 -22.08
N SER A 339 10.91 -5.30 -22.69
CA SER A 339 10.09 -6.35 -22.09
C SER A 339 10.89 -7.63 -21.79
N ALA A 340 11.70 -8.10 -22.75
CA ALA A 340 12.48 -9.31 -22.53
C ALA A 340 13.55 -9.13 -21.44
N PRO A 341 14.35 -8.04 -21.44
CA PRO A 341 15.28 -7.83 -20.33
C PRO A 341 14.61 -7.71 -18.96
N LEU A 342 13.44 -7.08 -18.88
CA LEU A 342 12.72 -6.95 -17.61
C LEU A 342 12.30 -8.30 -17.07
N ILE A 343 11.73 -9.16 -17.91
CA ILE A 343 11.35 -10.51 -17.50
C ILE A 343 12.61 -11.31 -17.15
N GLY A 344 13.68 -11.10 -17.91
CA GLY A 344 14.95 -11.77 -17.70
C GLY A 344 15.61 -11.47 -16.36
N LEU A 345 15.22 -10.38 -15.70
CA LEU A 345 15.70 -10.10 -14.35
C LEU A 345 15.23 -11.15 -13.34
N PHE A 346 14.11 -11.80 -13.63
CA PHE A 346 13.47 -12.74 -12.70
C PHE A 346 13.51 -14.18 -13.16
N SER A 347 13.83 -14.44 -14.41
CA SER A 347 13.83 -15.80 -14.96
C SER A 347 14.88 -15.93 -16.05
N SER A 348 15.54 -17.10 -16.10
CA SER A 348 16.47 -17.43 -17.17
C SER A 348 15.86 -18.42 -18.17
N ASN A 349 14.65 -18.89 -17.91
CA ASN A 349 13.95 -19.86 -18.77
C ASN A 349 13.49 -19.17 -20.06
N PRO A 350 13.96 -19.60 -21.25
CA PRO A 350 13.58 -18.93 -22.50
C PRO A 350 12.07 -18.92 -22.75
N ASP A 351 11.35 -19.97 -22.38
CA ASP A 351 9.91 -20.05 -22.57
C ASP A 351 9.20 -19.00 -21.70
N THR A 352 9.64 -18.86 -20.46
CA THR A 352 9.07 -17.87 -19.54
C THR A 352 9.35 -16.46 -20.05
N ILE A 353 10.55 -16.20 -20.56
CA ILE A 353 10.90 -14.89 -21.11
C ILE A 353 10.03 -14.56 -22.32
N ALA A 354 9.83 -15.53 -23.23
CA ALA A 354 9.00 -15.30 -24.41
C ALA A 354 7.55 -15.00 -24.04
N ILE A 355 6.98 -15.77 -23.11
CA ILE A 355 5.61 -15.54 -22.64
C ILE A 355 5.50 -14.18 -21.96
N GLY A 356 6.49 -13.88 -21.11
CA GLY A 356 6.51 -12.63 -20.35
C GLY A 356 6.65 -11.40 -21.24
N GLN A 357 7.45 -11.52 -22.30
CA GLN A 357 7.62 -10.43 -23.26
C GLN A 357 6.28 -10.09 -23.93
N THR A 358 5.56 -11.09 -24.38
CA THR A 358 4.23 -10.90 -24.96
C THR A 358 3.27 -10.31 -23.94
N ALA A 359 3.27 -10.86 -22.71
CA ALA A 359 2.38 -10.41 -21.65
C ALA A 359 2.62 -8.93 -21.34
N LEU A 360 3.87 -8.56 -21.15
CA LEU A 360 4.23 -7.20 -20.75
C LEU A 360 3.83 -6.19 -21.83
N ARG A 361 4.06 -6.53 -23.08
CA ARG A 361 3.71 -5.65 -24.20
C ARG A 361 2.22 -5.44 -24.35
N ILE A 362 1.42 -6.45 -24.00
CA ILE A 362 -0.05 -6.33 -24.07
C ILE A 362 -0.56 -5.59 -22.84
N ILE A 363 -0.11 -5.97 -21.64
CA ILE A 363 -0.62 -5.38 -20.39
C ILE A 363 -0.33 -3.89 -20.34
N CYS A 364 0.85 -3.46 -20.78
CA CYS A 364 1.25 -2.06 -20.67
C CYS A 364 0.40 -1.12 -21.54
N LEU A 365 -0.40 -1.65 -22.46
CA LEU A 365 -1.31 -0.81 -23.26
C LEU A 365 -2.32 -0.08 -22.36
N GLY A 366 -2.61 -0.61 -21.19
CA GLY A 366 -3.55 0.02 -20.26
C GLY A 366 -2.90 0.95 -19.24
N PHE A 367 -1.58 1.11 -19.25
CA PHE A 367 -0.88 1.86 -18.20
C PHE A 367 -1.30 3.32 -18.14
N VAL A 368 -1.26 4.03 -19.27
CA VAL A 368 -1.59 5.47 -19.29
C VAL A 368 -3.02 5.70 -18.84
N VAL A 369 -3.94 4.88 -19.35
CA VAL A 369 -5.35 5.00 -19.03
C VAL A 369 -5.60 4.73 -17.54
N SER A 370 -4.82 3.84 -16.93
CA SER A 370 -4.98 3.50 -15.53
C SER A 370 -4.72 4.70 -14.59
N ALA A 371 -4.01 5.73 -15.09
CA ALA A 371 -3.79 6.95 -14.31
C ALA A 371 -5.11 7.59 -13.90
N VAL A 372 -6.14 7.50 -14.75
CA VAL A 372 -7.47 8.05 -14.42
C VAL A 372 -8.05 7.35 -13.20
N SER A 373 -8.01 6.02 -13.19
CA SER A 373 -8.57 5.24 -12.08
C SER A 373 -7.80 5.45 -10.78
N THR A 374 -6.46 5.42 -10.83
CA THR A 374 -5.65 5.57 -9.62
C THR A 374 -5.76 6.98 -9.03
N THR A 375 -5.75 8.00 -9.88
CA THR A 375 -5.88 9.38 -9.42
C THR A 375 -7.27 9.64 -8.87
N SER A 376 -8.31 9.17 -9.57
CA SER A 376 -9.69 9.37 -9.12
C SER A 376 -9.96 8.66 -7.79
N SER A 377 -9.48 7.44 -7.65
CA SER A 377 -9.66 6.68 -6.41
C SER A 377 -8.98 7.37 -5.24
N GLY A 378 -7.73 7.82 -5.43
CA GLY A 378 -7.01 8.53 -4.39
C GLY A 378 -7.64 9.86 -4.04
N ALA A 379 -8.12 10.60 -5.03
CA ALA A 379 -8.80 11.87 -4.79
C ALA A 379 -10.09 11.65 -3.99
N LEU A 380 -10.87 10.63 -4.34
CA LEU A 380 -12.10 10.33 -3.62
C LEU A 380 -11.83 9.94 -2.17
N GLU A 381 -10.77 9.18 -1.92
CA GLU A 381 -10.36 8.86 -0.56
C GLU A 381 -10.02 10.13 0.21
N GLY A 382 -9.29 11.05 -0.41
CA GLY A 382 -8.93 12.33 0.20
C GLY A 382 -10.12 13.22 0.48
N LEU A 383 -11.16 13.11 -0.35
CA LEU A 383 -12.40 13.86 -0.15
C LEU A 383 -13.32 13.23 0.90
N GLY A 384 -12.91 12.08 1.45
CA GLY A 384 -13.72 11.37 2.42
C GLY A 384 -14.84 10.55 1.80
N LYS A 385 -14.74 10.26 0.50
CA LYS A 385 -15.76 9.54 -0.24
C LYS A 385 -15.29 8.12 -0.53
N GLY A 386 -15.14 7.35 0.55
CA GLY A 386 -14.58 6.00 0.46
C GLY A 386 -15.42 5.04 -0.37
N ALA A 387 -16.75 5.12 -0.24
CA ALA A 387 -17.62 4.22 -1.01
C ALA A 387 -17.44 4.43 -2.52
N ALA A 388 -17.32 5.69 -2.95
CA ALA A 388 -17.09 5.99 -4.36
C ALA A 388 -15.75 5.44 -4.84
N SER A 389 -14.71 5.55 -4.01
CA SER A 389 -13.41 4.98 -4.32
C SER A 389 -13.50 3.46 -4.45
N LEU A 390 -14.25 2.82 -3.57
CA LEU A 390 -14.44 1.36 -3.61
C LEU A 390 -15.12 0.91 -4.89
N VAL A 391 -16.09 1.69 -5.40
CA VAL A 391 -16.74 1.36 -6.68
C VAL A 391 -15.69 1.25 -7.80
N ILE A 392 -14.74 2.20 -7.83
CA ILE A 392 -13.68 2.17 -8.84
C ILE A 392 -12.82 0.91 -8.68
N SER A 393 -12.44 0.58 -7.46
CA SER A 393 -11.61 -0.60 -7.20
C SER A 393 -12.34 -1.89 -7.54
N LEU A 394 -13.63 -1.97 -7.22
CA LEU A 394 -14.42 -3.15 -7.58
C LEU A 394 -14.45 -3.32 -9.09
N CYS A 395 -14.60 -2.23 -9.85
CA CYS A 395 -14.57 -2.29 -11.29
C CYS A 395 -13.22 -2.80 -11.80
N ARG A 396 -12.13 -2.27 -11.25
CA ARG A 396 -10.78 -2.63 -11.70
C ARG A 396 -10.40 -4.06 -11.36
N TYR A 397 -10.80 -4.56 -10.19
CA TYR A 397 -10.26 -5.81 -9.67
C TYR A 397 -11.26 -6.95 -9.69
N VAL A 398 -12.55 -6.69 -9.86
CA VAL A 398 -13.58 -7.74 -9.81
C VAL A 398 -14.55 -7.63 -10.99
N ILE A 399 -15.29 -6.53 -11.08
CA ILE A 399 -16.48 -6.47 -11.95
C ILE A 399 -16.12 -6.58 -13.43
N PHE A 400 -15.05 -5.91 -13.86
CA PHE A 400 -14.64 -5.94 -15.26
C PHE A 400 -13.60 -7.00 -15.55
N ILE A 401 -12.53 -7.05 -14.75
CA ILE A 401 -11.39 -7.87 -15.14
C ILE A 401 -11.67 -9.37 -14.99
N MET A 402 -12.39 -9.78 -13.95
CA MET A 402 -12.63 -11.21 -13.75
C MET A 402 -13.49 -11.81 -14.88
N PRO A 403 -14.65 -11.22 -15.20
CA PRO A 403 -15.41 -11.76 -16.34
C PRO A 403 -14.67 -11.64 -17.67
N LEU A 404 -13.99 -10.52 -17.91
CA LEU A 404 -13.25 -10.33 -19.16
C LEU A 404 -12.10 -11.32 -19.29
N ALA A 405 -11.35 -11.53 -18.22
CA ALA A 405 -10.24 -12.49 -18.25
C ALA A 405 -10.75 -13.89 -18.52
N TRP A 406 -11.84 -14.27 -17.86
CA TRP A 406 -12.45 -15.58 -18.06
C TRP A 406 -12.92 -15.75 -19.51
N LEU A 407 -13.65 -14.76 -20.03
CA LEU A 407 -14.21 -14.84 -21.39
C LEU A 407 -13.11 -14.82 -22.45
N LEU A 408 -12.18 -13.87 -22.35
CA LEU A 408 -11.11 -13.77 -23.33
C LEU A 408 -10.14 -14.95 -23.25
N CYS A 409 -9.95 -15.51 -22.06
CA CYS A 409 -9.14 -16.71 -21.89
C CYS A 409 -9.77 -17.89 -22.66
N ARG A 410 -11.09 -18.00 -22.62
CA ARG A 410 -11.78 -19.06 -23.32
C ARG A 410 -11.67 -18.91 -24.84
N GLN A 411 -11.63 -17.67 -25.32
CA GLN A 411 -11.61 -17.39 -26.76
C GLN A 411 -10.20 -17.32 -27.34
N LEU A 412 -9.26 -16.74 -26.60
CA LEU A 412 -7.92 -16.46 -27.10
C LEU A 412 -6.81 -17.24 -26.36
N GLY A 413 -7.18 -18.00 -25.35
CA GLY A 413 -6.19 -18.67 -24.52
C GLY A 413 -5.55 -17.70 -23.53
N PRO A 414 -4.32 -18.01 -23.05
CA PRO A 414 -3.71 -17.17 -22.03
C PRO A 414 -3.46 -15.73 -22.45
N THR A 415 -3.25 -15.45 -23.74
CA THR A 415 -3.08 -14.07 -24.20
C THR A 415 -4.35 -13.26 -23.95
N GLY A 416 -5.51 -13.91 -23.92
CA GLY A 416 -6.75 -13.23 -23.58
C GLY A 416 -6.74 -12.64 -22.17
N VAL A 417 -6.06 -13.32 -21.23
CA VAL A 417 -5.91 -12.80 -19.88
C VAL A 417 -5.13 -11.48 -19.90
N TRP A 418 -4.04 -11.43 -20.69
CA TRP A 418 -3.25 -10.20 -20.80
C TRP A 418 -4.07 -9.06 -21.41
N HIS A 419 -4.87 -9.36 -22.43
CA HIS A 419 -5.75 -8.34 -23.04
C HIS A 419 -6.80 -7.85 -22.07
N ALA A 420 -7.27 -8.70 -21.15
CA ALA A 420 -8.25 -8.28 -20.15
C ALA A 420 -7.73 -7.11 -19.30
N PHE A 421 -6.42 -7.03 -19.07
CA PHE A 421 -5.85 -5.95 -18.29
C PHE A 421 -6.11 -4.58 -18.91
N TRP A 422 -5.76 -4.38 -20.19
CA TRP A 422 -5.90 -3.06 -20.77
C TRP A 422 -7.36 -2.73 -21.07
N VAL A 423 -8.16 -3.71 -21.45
CA VAL A 423 -9.60 -3.48 -21.69
C VAL A 423 -10.26 -3.03 -20.39
N THR A 424 -9.94 -3.71 -19.28
CA THR A 424 -10.45 -3.33 -17.97
C THR A 424 -10.03 -1.91 -17.59
N GLU A 425 -8.78 -1.54 -17.86
CA GLU A 425 -8.32 -0.19 -17.51
C GLU A 425 -9.09 0.88 -18.29
N VAL A 426 -9.40 0.65 -19.56
CA VAL A 426 -10.19 1.59 -20.36
C VAL A 426 -11.60 1.73 -19.77
N LEU A 427 -12.25 0.60 -19.51
CA LEU A 427 -13.60 0.62 -18.93
C LEU A 427 -13.62 1.26 -17.55
N SER A 428 -12.64 0.92 -16.73
CA SER A 428 -12.55 1.46 -15.38
C SER A 428 -12.27 2.94 -15.39
N ALA A 429 -11.47 3.43 -16.34
CA ALA A 429 -11.17 4.85 -16.46
C ALA A 429 -12.44 5.66 -16.75
N VAL A 430 -13.31 5.16 -17.62
CA VAL A 430 -14.58 5.82 -17.91
C VAL A 430 -15.43 5.92 -16.63
N ILE A 431 -15.57 4.79 -15.92
CA ILE A 431 -16.33 4.76 -14.66
C ILE A 431 -15.69 5.67 -13.62
N ALA A 432 -14.37 5.62 -13.49
CA ALA A 432 -13.65 6.42 -12.49
C ALA A 432 -13.85 7.92 -12.73
N PHE A 433 -13.73 8.34 -13.98
CA PHE A 433 -13.92 9.75 -14.32
C PHE A 433 -15.36 10.19 -14.02
N ALA A 434 -16.32 9.37 -14.40
CA ALA A 434 -17.74 9.67 -14.17
C ALA A 434 -18.05 9.74 -12.67
N VAL A 435 -17.55 8.79 -11.90
CA VAL A 435 -17.76 8.76 -10.44
C VAL A 435 -17.12 9.98 -9.79
N TYR A 436 -15.90 10.32 -10.19
CA TYR A 436 -15.20 11.48 -9.63
C TYR A 436 -15.95 12.76 -9.95
N ARG A 437 -16.36 12.97 -11.22
CA ARG A 437 -17.07 14.17 -11.63
C ARG A 437 -18.38 14.33 -10.87
N LYS A 438 -19.12 13.25 -10.71
CA LYS A 438 -20.39 13.27 -9.97
C LYS A 438 -20.18 13.56 -8.49
N SER A 439 -19.12 13.02 -7.89
CA SER A 439 -18.88 13.18 -6.46
C SER A 439 -18.37 14.56 -6.09
N VAL A 440 -17.63 15.21 -6.97
CA VAL A 440 -17.05 16.53 -6.72
C VAL A 440 -18.06 17.66 -6.97
N UNK A 441 -18.82 17.37 -7.87
CA UNK A 441 -19.77 18.33 -8.28
C UNK A 441 -20.60 18.80 -7.39
#